data_f906243fdd71dfc5e9b3f2492a05030b
#
_entry.id   f906243fdd71dfc5e9b3f2492a05030b
#
_cell.length_a   1.000
_cell.length_b   1.000
_cell.length_c   1.000
_cell.angle_alpha   90.00
_cell.angle_beta   90.00
_cell.angle_gamma   90.00
#
_symmetry.space_group_name_H-M   'P 1'
#
loop_
_entity.id
_entity.type
_entity.pdbx_description
1 polymer ?
#
loop_
_entity_poly.entity_id
_entity_poly.type
_entity_poly.pdbx_seq_one_letter_code
_entity_poly.pdbx_strand_id
1 'polypeptide(L)'
;MGLLAFERIHAQPIDLVAWDRERIVRAARQYLAESPVTVTAASSPRSAGGPHDYFSEGDYWWPDPKNPAGPYIQRDGESNPNNFLAHRAALMRLSVQVPALTAAWVVTKERRFAYHARRHLRAWFMAEATRMNPHLLYSQAIHGRFTGRGVGIIDTVHLVEVARAITTLERAQLLPAAERNGFREWFSRYLTWMTTHQYGIDEREARNNHGTCWVMQVAEFARYVGRDDLLSFCRDRYRTVLVANQIAPDGSFPEELRRTKPYGYSLFNLDAMAMVCEILSTARENLWTFATADGRSIRTVFAFMVPFIVDKKKWARPPDVMYFDEWPVRQPALFFGGRALKEPSYLAVWKKLNPDPTVEEVIRNFFIRQPILWV
;
A
#
# COMPACT_ATOMS: atom_id res chain seq x y z
N MET A 1 23.16 -39.44 15.24
CA MET A 1 23.10 -39.14 13.82
C MET A 1 21.71 -39.48 13.29
N GLY A 2 20.86 -38.52 13.12
CA GLY A 2 19.52 -38.68 12.56
C GLY A 2 19.25 -37.47 11.66
N LEU A 3 19.53 -37.60 10.36
CA LEU A 3 19.14 -36.68 9.35
C LEU A 3 17.60 -36.70 9.25
N LEU A 4 16.93 -35.67 9.74
CA LEU A 4 15.56 -35.40 9.41
C LEU A 4 15.51 -34.97 7.93
N ALA A 5 15.09 -35.88 7.08
CA ALA A 5 14.75 -35.61 5.69
C ALA A 5 13.58 -34.63 5.68
N PHE A 6 13.84 -33.38 5.29
CA PHE A 6 12.79 -32.46 4.91
C PHE A 6 12.17 -32.97 3.59
N GLU A 7 11.04 -33.63 3.69
CA GLU A 7 10.19 -33.92 2.53
C GLU A 7 9.91 -32.60 1.82
N ARG A 8 10.37 -32.49 0.57
CA ARG A 8 10.00 -31.40 -0.33
C ARG A 8 8.50 -31.52 -0.60
N ILE A 9 7.71 -30.81 0.18
CA ILE A 9 6.28 -30.64 -0.10
C ILE A 9 6.21 -29.85 -1.41
N HIS A 10 5.86 -30.53 -2.49
CA HIS A 10 5.44 -29.88 -3.73
C HIS A 10 4.09 -29.20 -3.46
N ALA A 11 4.12 -27.99 -2.91
CA ALA A 11 2.91 -27.24 -2.69
C ALA A 11 2.26 -26.91 -4.04
N GLN A 12 1.08 -27.44 -4.26
CA GLN A 12 0.21 -27.09 -5.38
C GLN A 12 0.01 -25.57 -5.41
N PRO A 13 -0.05 -24.93 -6.61
CA PRO A 13 -0.38 -23.51 -6.71
C PRO A 13 -1.67 -23.23 -5.94
N ILE A 14 -1.70 -22.15 -5.14
CA ILE A 14 -2.93 -21.79 -4.42
C ILE A 14 -3.99 -21.42 -5.45
N ASP A 15 -5.11 -22.16 -5.45
CA ASP A 15 -6.35 -21.73 -6.08
C ASP A 15 -6.97 -20.63 -5.20
N LEU A 16 -6.68 -19.38 -5.53
CA LEU A 16 -7.22 -18.23 -4.79
C LEU A 16 -8.73 -18.11 -4.92
N VAL A 17 -9.31 -18.58 -6.03
CA VAL A 17 -10.76 -18.56 -6.21
C VAL A 17 -11.41 -19.50 -5.18
N ALA A 18 -10.91 -20.73 -5.07
CA ALA A 18 -11.42 -21.67 -4.08
C ALA A 18 -11.10 -21.22 -2.64
N TRP A 19 -9.87 -20.71 -2.41
CA TRP A 19 -9.40 -20.38 -1.06
C TRP A 19 -10.11 -19.17 -0.41
N ASP A 20 -10.26 -18.06 -1.16
CA ASP A 20 -10.75 -16.78 -0.61
C ASP A 20 -12.19 -16.42 -1.04
N ARG A 21 -12.86 -17.24 -1.83
CA ARG A 21 -14.19 -16.93 -2.40
C ARG A 21 -15.21 -16.50 -1.34
N GLU A 22 -15.35 -17.27 -0.27
CA GLU A 22 -16.35 -16.98 0.76
C GLU A 22 -16.05 -15.65 1.48
N ARG A 23 -14.79 -15.41 1.83
CA ARG A 23 -14.34 -14.15 2.45
C ARG A 23 -14.65 -12.96 1.56
N ILE A 24 -14.22 -13.03 0.29
CA ILE A 24 -14.40 -11.97 -0.71
C ILE A 24 -15.88 -11.66 -0.90
N VAL A 25 -16.71 -12.68 -1.11
CA VAL A 25 -18.15 -12.49 -1.38
C VAL A 25 -18.88 -11.96 -0.15
N ARG A 26 -18.55 -12.44 1.04
CA ARG A 26 -19.13 -11.93 2.30
C ARG A 26 -18.85 -10.44 2.49
N ALA A 27 -17.60 -10.01 2.36
CA ALA A 27 -17.21 -8.60 2.48
C ALA A 27 -17.90 -7.75 1.40
N ALA A 28 -17.86 -8.18 0.15
CA ALA A 28 -18.46 -7.44 -0.95
C ALA A 28 -19.99 -7.27 -0.83
N ARG A 29 -20.70 -8.26 -0.27
CA ARG A 29 -22.14 -8.16 0.00
C ARG A 29 -22.47 -7.06 1.00
N GLN A 30 -21.65 -6.89 2.04
CA GLN A 30 -21.81 -5.78 3.00
C GLN A 30 -21.63 -4.43 2.28
N TYR A 31 -20.62 -4.32 1.43
CA TYR A 31 -20.32 -3.07 0.70
C TYR A 31 -21.39 -2.66 -0.33
N LEU A 32 -22.22 -3.59 -0.84
CA LEU A 32 -23.33 -3.24 -1.74
C LEU A 32 -24.36 -2.29 -1.12
N ALA A 33 -24.48 -2.25 0.21
CA ALA A 33 -25.38 -1.35 0.92
C ALA A 33 -24.77 0.05 1.13
N GLU A 34 -23.47 0.24 0.86
CA GLU A 34 -22.75 1.45 1.21
C GLU A 34 -22.65 2.43 0.03
N SER A 35 -22.97 3.69 0.30
CA SER A 35 -22.79 4.76 -0.68
C SER A 35 -21.34 5.26 -0.70
N PRO A 36 -20.87 5.81 -1.85
CA PRO A 36 -19.58 6.48 -1.90
C PRO A 36 -19.45 7.62 -0.88
N VAL A 37 -18.32 7.68 -0.20
CA VAL A 37 -17.89 8.80 0.63
C VAL A 37 -16.57 9.29 0.08
N THR A 38 -16.44 10.59 -0.19
CA THR A 38 -15.24 11.21 -0.76
C THR A 38 -14.71 12.31 0.15
N VAL A 39 -13.65 12.98 -0.27
CA VAL A 39 -13.06 14.12 0.46
C VAL A 39 -14.06 15.26 0.68
N THR A 40 -15.08 15.39 -0.18
CA THR A 40 -16.09 16.46 -0.06
C THR A 40 -17.12 16.21 1.04
N ALA A 41 -17.11 15.03 1.67
CA ALA A 41 -18.09 14.69 2.73
C ALA A 41 -17.76 15.32 4.08
N ALA A 42 -16.54 15.82 4.26
CA ALA A 42 -16.09 16.46 5.50
C ALA A 42 -15.06 17.55 5.19
N SER A 43 -14.90 18.48 6.12
CA SER A 43 -13.88 19.54 6.04
C SER A 43 -13.22 19.76 7.39
N SER A 44 -12.03 20.34 7.39
CA SER A 44 -11.32 20.74 8.59
C SER A 44 -11.00 22.23 8.52
N PRO A 45 -11.27 23.01 9.58
CA PRO A 45 -10.87 24.42 9.64
C PRO A 45 -9.35 24.60 9.66
N ARG A 46 -8.60 23.52 9.89
CA ARG A 46 -7.12 23.51 9.84
C ARG A 46 -6.57 23.26 8.43
N SER A 47 -7.42 22.91 7.46
CA SER A 47 -7.00 22.72 6.07
C SER A 47 -6.81 24.05 5.36
N ALA A 48 -5.71 24.22 4.64
CA ALA A 48 -5.50 25.34 3.72
C ALA A 48 -6.05 25.05 2.31
N GLY A 49 -6.55 23.84 2.05
CA GLY A 49 -7.10 23.44 0.76
C GLY A 49 -8.60 23.71 0.62
N GLY A 50 -9.10 23.55 -0.60
CA GLY A 50 -10.52 23.65 -0.94
C GLY A 50 -11.29 22.32 -0.69
N PRO A 51 -12.60 22.29 -1.02
CA PRO A 51 -13.47 21.16 -0.69
C PRO A 51 -13.11 19.86 -1.44
N HIS A 52 -12.38 19.94 -2.54
CA HIS A 52 -11.94 18.80 -3.32
C HIS A 52 -10.51 18.35 -3.00
N ASP A 53 -9.84 19.06 -2.09
CA ASP A 53 -8.46 18.75 -1.73
C ASP A 53 -8.41 17.73 -0.61
N TYR A 54 -7.57 16.71 -0.80
CA TYR A 54 -7.26 15.78 0.28
C TYR A 54 -6.46 16.50 1.37
N PHE A 55 -6.93 16.41 2.59
CA PHE A 55 -6.27 16.94 3.77
C PHE A 55 -6.06 15.84 4.81
N SER A 56 -4.88 15.78 5.38
CA SER A 56 -4.58 15.00 6.57
C SER A 56 -3.56 15.71 7.45
N GLU A 57 -3.52 15.33 8.71
CA GLU A 57 -2.52 15.83 9.66
C GLU A 57 -1.47 14.77 9.93
N GLY A 58 -0.26 15.20 10.25
CA GLY A 58 0.84 14.31 10.60
C GLY A 58 0.51 13.51 11.85
N ASP A 59 0.48 12.19 11.76
CA ASP A 59 -0.02 11.29 12.82
C ASP A 59 0.69 11.49 14.15
N TYR A 60 1.98 11.69 14.11
CA TYR A 60 2.87 11.73 15.27
C TYR A 60 3.13 13.14 15.77
N TRP A 61 2.27 14.10 15.41
CA TRP A 61 2.41 15.49 15.82
C TRP A 61 1.34 15.88 16.82
N TRP A 62 1.78 16.44 17.95
CA TRP A 62 0.97 16.69 19.14
C TRP A 62 1.08 18.16 19.58
N PRO A 63 0.05 18.73 20.22
CA PRO A 63 0.19 20.00 20.90
C PRO A 63 1.39 19.96 21.86
N ASP A 64 2.20 21.04 21.88
CA ASP A 64 3.25 21.17 22.89
C ASP A 64 2.61 21.49 24.27
N PRO A 65 2.81 20.64 25.29
CA PRO A 65 2.26 20.91 26.63
C PRO A 65 2.73 22.22 27.24
N LYS A 66 3.90 22.73 26.83
CA LYS A 66 4.47 23.99 27.30
C LYS A 66 3.95 25.21 26.52
N ASN A 67 3.41 24.99 25.33
CA ASN A 67 2.85 26.02 24.46
C ASN A 67 1.69 25.45 23.62
N PRO A 68 0.51 25.16 24.23
CA PRO A 68 -0.58 24.46 23.53
C PRO A 68 -1.14 25.18 22.29
N ALA A 69 -0.99 26.51 22.21
CA ALA A 69 -1.41 27.30 21.06
C ALA A 69 -0.31 27.42 19.99
N GLY A 70 0.89 26.94 20.28
CA GLY A 70 2.03 27.02 19.40
C GLY A 70 2.14 25.85 18.40
N PRO A 71 3.27 25.81 17.66
CA PRO A 71 3.51 24.74 16.73
C PRO A 71 3.59 23.37 17.41
N TYR A 72 3.01 22.36 16.76
CA TYR A 72 3.02 20.97 17.26
C TYR A 72 4.44 20.39 17.33
N ILE A 73 4.65 19.47 18.29
CA ILE A 73 5.89 18.71 18.51
C ILE A 73 5.72 17.26 18.07
N GLN A 74 6.81 16.62 17.68
CA GLN A 74 6.79 15.22 17.22
C GLN A 74 6.92 14.25 18.40
N ARG A 75 6.11 13.17 18.36
CA ARG A 75 6.24 11.96 19.16
C ARG A 75 6.23 10.76 18.22
N ASP A 76 7.42 10.32 17.80
CA ASP A 76 7.54 9.31 16.77
C ASP A 76 6.81 8.00 17.14
N GLY A 77 5.97 7.52 16.23
CA GLY A 77 5.18 6.31 16.38
C GLY A 77 3.92 6.44 17.23
N GLU A 78 3.70 7.56 17.94
CA GLU A 78 2.51 7.79 18.76
C GLU A 78 1.45 8.55 17.99
N SER A 79 0.38 7.86 17.57
CA SER A 79 -0.71 8.47 16.80
C SER A 79 -1.54 9.43 17.65
N ASN A 80 -1.74 10.66 17.18
CA ASN A 80 -2.57 11.67 17.84
C ASN A 80 -4.05 11.43 17.49
N PRO A 81 -4.92 11.05 18.46
CA PRO A 81 -6.33 10.76 18.20
C PRO A 81 -7.17 12.00 17.87
N ASN A 82 -6.65 13.22 18.11
CA ASN A 82 -7.34 14.47 17.84
C ASN A 82 -7.10 15.03 16.43
N ASN A 83 -6.34 14.32 15.60
CA ASN A 83 -6.12 14.69 14.21
C ASN A 83 -7.41 14.54 13.39
N PHE A 84 -7.52 15.32 12.32
CA PHE A 84 -8.58 15.16 11.34
C PHE A 84 -8.36 13.88 10.52
N LEU A 85 -9.26 12.91 10.67
CA LEU A 85 -9.14 11.58 10.05
C LEU A 85 -10.14 11.34 8.90
N ALA A 86 -11.14 12.22 8.69
CA ALA A 86 -12.26 11.93 7.80
C ALA A 86 -11.86 11.67 6.33
N HIS A 87 -10.91 12.43 5.78
CA HIS A 87 -10.46 12.20 4.40
C HIS A 87 -9.67 10.89 4.28
N ARG A 88 -8.83 10.58 5.27
CA ARG A 88 -8.11 9.31 5.31
C ARG A 88 -9.08 8.13 5.44
N ALA A 89 -10.05 8.22 6.34
CA ALA A 89 -11.08 7.19 6.49
C ALA A 89 -11.88 6.99 5.19
N ALA A 90 -12.23 8.07 4.49
CA ALA A 90 -12.91 7.98 3.20
C ALA A 90 -12.04 7.30 2.12
N LEU A 91 -10.74 7.62 2.05
CA LEU A 91 -9.78 6.99 1.12
C LEU A 91 -9.58 5.50 1.46
N MET A 92 -9.43 5.17 2.74
CA MET A 92 -9.37 3.79 3.20
C MET A 92 -10.61 3.00 2.80
N ARG A 93 -11.78 3.59 2.98
CA ARG A 93 -13.06 3.00 2.57
C ARG A 93 -13.10 2.69 1.07
N LEU A 94 -12.70 3.64 0.21
CA LEU A 94 -12.56 3.42 -1.23
C LEU A 94 -11.65 2.22 -1.51
N SER A 95 -10.47 2.19 -0.88
CA SER A 95 -9.43 1.21 -1.15
C SER A 95 -9.74 -0.20 -0.62
N VAL A 96 -10.61 -0.31 0.37
CA VAL A 96 -11.13 -1.60 0.85
C VAL A 96 -12.28 -2.08 -0.03
N GLN A 97 -13.22 -1.20 -0.37
CA GLN A 97 -14.45 -1.55 -1.03
C GLN A 97 -14.27 -1.86 -2.53
N VAL A 98 -13.58 -0.98 -3.26
CA VAL A 98 -13.45 -1.15 -4.73
C VAL A 98 -12.69 -2.42 -5.11
N PRO A 99 -11.53 -2.74 -4.52
CA PRO A 99 -10.87 -4.02 -4.77
C PRO A 99 -11.71 -5.23 -4.36
N ALA A 100 -12.36 -5.20 -3.19
CA ALA A 100 -13.20 -6.31 -2.73
C ALA A 100 -14.41 -6.55 -3.65
N LEU A 101 -15.10 -5.50 -4.08
CA LEU A 101 -16.21 -5.58 -5.04
C LEU A 101 -15.72 -6.11 -6.39
N THR A 102 -14.57 -5.65 -6.86
CA THR A 102 -13.97 -6.13 -8.12
C THR A 102 -13.56 -7.60 -8.00
N ALA A 103 -12.94 -8.00 -6.89
CA ALA A 103 -12.60 -9.40 -6.61
C ALA A 103 -13.86 -10.29 -6.54
N ALA A 104 -14.95 -9.81 -5.90
CA ALA A 104 -16.22 -10.54 -5.87
C ALA A 104 -16.79 -10.75 -7.27
N TRP A 105 -16.70 -9.74 -8.16
CA TRP A 105 -17.05 -9.94 -9.56
C TRP A 105 -16.14 -10.98 -10.24
N VAL A 106 -14.84 -10.95 -9.98
CA VAL A 106 -13.90 -11.95 -10.56
C VAL A 106 -14.32 -13.37 -10.19
N VAL A 107 -14.69 -13.65 -8.92
CA VAL A 107 -15.02 -14.99 -8.45
C VAL A 107 -16.46 -15.43 -8.71
N THR A 108 -17.42 -14.48 -8.88
CA THR A 108 -18.84 -14.81 -9.04
C THR A 108 -19.39 -14.51 -10.43
N LYS A 109 -18.77 -13.60 -11.17
CA LYS A 109 -19.27 -12.99 -12.41
C LYS A 109 -20.57 -12.19 -12.25
N GLU A 110 -21.02 -11.93 -11.01
CA GLU A 110 -22.21 -11.13 -10.75
C GLU A 110 -21.94 -9.65 -11.01
N ARG A 111 -22.57 -9.09 -12.05
CA ARG A 111 -22.34 -7.71 -12.52
C ARG A 111 -22.63 -6.63 -11.48
N ARG A 112 -23.53 -6.90 -10.50
CA ARG A 112 -23.86 -5.94 -9.44
C ARG A 112 -22.63 -5.47 -8.66
N PHE A 113 -21.66 -6.35 -8.40
CA PHE A 113 -20.42 -5.99 -7.72
C PHE A 113 -19.59 -5.01 -8.53
N ALA A 114 -19.38 -5.30 -9.82
CA ALA A 114 -18.65 -4.40 -10.72
C ALA A 114 -19.34 -3.03 -10.87
N TYR A 115 -20.68 -3.02 -10.99
CA TYR A 115 -21.42 -1.76 -11.08
C TYR A 115 -21.32 -0.93 -9.80
N HIS A 116 -21.31 -1.57 -8.65
CA HIS A 116 -21.14 -0.87 -7.39
C HIS A 116 -19.71 -0.31 -7.22
N ALA A 117 -18.66 -1.08 -7.57
CA ALA A 117 -17.30 -0.58 -7.64
C ALA A 117 -17.18 0.68 -8.52
N ARG A 118 -17.81 0.67 -9.71
CA ARG A 118 -17.85 1.83 -10.62
C ARG A 118 -18.50 3.06 -9.99
N ARG A 119 -19.54 2.91 -9.17
CA ARG A 119 -20.17 4.06 -8.47
C ARG A 119 -19.16 4.76 -7.56
N HIS A 120 -18.36 3.99 -6.79
CA HIS A 120 -17.31 4.55 -5.95
C HIS A 120 -16.21 5.22 -6.77
N LEU A 121 -15.72 4.58 -7.82
CA LEU A 121 -14.70 5.14 -8.72
C LEU A 121 -15.16 6.45 -9.39
N ARG A 122 -16.39 6.50 -9.88
CA ARG A 122 -16.95 7.73 -10.47
C ARG A 122 -17.00 8.88 -9.47
N ALA A 123 -17.47 8.60 -8.25
CA ALA A 123 -17.56 9.62 -7.20
C ALA A 123 -16.18 10.21 -6.85
N TRP A 124 -15.15 9.37 -6.81
CA TRP A 124 -13.80 9.78 -6.40
C TRP A 124 -12.99 10.47 -7.49
N PHE A 125 -13.18 10.06 -8.75
CA PHE A 125 -12.28 10.47 -9.83
C PHE A 125 -12.93 11.29 -10.95
N MET A 126 -14.27 11.32 -11.04
CA MET A 126 -14.95 11.96 -12.18
C MET A 126 -16.03 12.93 -11.80
N ALA A 127 -16.91 12.59 -10.85
CA ALA A 127 -18.10 13.38 -10.54
C ALA A 127 -17.69 14.77 -10.04
N GLU A 128 -18.08 15.82 -10.75
CA GLU A 128 -17.67 17.19 -10.48
C GLU A 128 -17.93 17.62 -9.04
N ALA A 129 -19.07 17.22 -8.48
CA ALA A 129 -19.45 17.57 -7.10
C ALA A 129 -18.65 16.85 -6.02
N THR A 130 -17.94 15.74 -6.33
CA THR A 130 -17.37 14.86 -5.29
C THR A 130 -15.96 14.38 -5.55
N ARG A 131 -15.44 14.55 -6.77
CA ARG A 131 -14.10 14.07 -7.14
C ARG A 131 -13.00 14.74 -6.31
N MET A 132 -12.00 13.96 -5.97
CA MET A 132 -10.76 14.46 -5.37
C MET A 132 -9.87 15.12 -6.43
N ASN A 133 -9.21 16.23 -6.09
CA ASN A 133 -8.15 16.80 -6.90
C ASN A 133 -6.95 15.84 -6.95
N PRO A 134 -6.28 15.70 -8.13
CA PRO A 134 -5.18 14.75 -8.30
C PRO A 134 -3.84 15.28 -7.78
N HIS A 135 -3.78 15.59 -6.50
CA HIS A 135 -2.58 16.01 -5.78
C HIS A 135 -2.77 15.87 -4.26
N LEU A 136 -1.67 15.96 -3.51
CA LEU A 136 -1.66 15.88 -2.05
C LEU A 136 -0.96 17.11 -1.41
N LEU A 137 -1.28 18.30 -1.89
CA LEU A 137 -0.67 19.53 -1.41
C LEU A 137 -0.89 19.79 0.09
N TYR A 138 -1.97 19.24 0.66
CA TYR A 138 -2.38 19.49 2.04
C TYR A 138 -2.34 18.23 2.91
N SER A 139 -1.62 17.19 2.47
CA SER A 139 -1.50 15.96 3.24
C SER A 139 -0.41 16.05 4.32
N GLN A 140 -0.65 15.39 5.44
CA GLN A 140 0.22 15.35 6.62
C GLN A 140 0.71 16.74 7.06
N ALA A 141 -0.20 17.70 7.10
CA ALA A 141 0.01 19.03 7.63
C ALA A 141 0.45 18.97 9.11
N ILE A 142 1.16 20.00 9.55
CA ILE A 142 1.59 20.14 10.95
C ILE A 142 1.19 21.54 11.42
N HIS A 143 0.33 21.59 12.43
CA HIS A 143 -0.14 22.85 12.99
C HIS A 143 1.03 23.79 13.35
N GLY A 144 0.96 25.02 12.86
CA GLY A 144 1.97 26.04 13.08
C GLY A 144 3.31 25.84 12.33
N ARG A 145 3.42 24.81 11.45
CA ARG A 145 4.66 24.51 10.70
C ARG A 145 4.46 24.37 9.21
N PHE A 146 3.55 23.48 8.79
CA PHE A 146 3.38 23.13 7.38
C PHE A 146 1.90 22.90 7.05
N THR A 147 1.46 23.44 5.93
CA THR A 147 0.10 23.19 5.39
C THR A 147 -0.05 21.84 4.70
N GLY A 148 1.07 21.20 4.36
CA GLY A 148 1.21 19.88 3.78
C GLY A 148 2.68 19.55 3.58
N ARG A 149 3.02 18.27 3.33
CA ARG A 149 4.40 17.78 3.18
C ARG A 149 4.48 16.63 2.18
N GLY A 150 5.67 16.41 1.60
CA GLY A 150 5.95 15.30 0.68
C GLY A 150 5.65 13.92 1.27
N VAL A 151 5.99 13.73 2.56
CA VAL A 151 5.68 12.46 3.27
C VAL A 151 4.20 12.09 3.29
N GLY A 152 3.31 13.04 2.99
CA GLY A 152 1.88 12.76 2.87
C GLY A 152 1.48 11.91 1.67
N ILE A 153 2.36 11.73 0.68
CA ILE A 153 2.12 10.85 -0.49
C ILE A 153 1.89 9.40 -0.04
N ILE A 154 2.40 9.00 1.12
CA ILE A 154 2.16 7.68 1.68
C ILE A 154 0.67 7.41 1.99
N ASP A 155 -0.14 8.44 2.22
CA ASP A 155 -1.57 8.28 2.49
C ASP A 155 -2.32 7.64 1.30
N THR A 156 -1.75 7.69 0.08
CA THR A 156 -2.35 7.13 -1.14
C THR A 156 -1.76 5.79 -1.60
N VAL A 157 -0.95 5.11 -0.80
CA VAL A 157 -0.41 3.77 -1.16
C VAL A 157 -1.50 2.78 -1.54
N HIS A 158 -2.70 2.94 -0.98
CA HIS A 158 -3.87 2.10 -1.25
C HIS A 158 -4.44 2.26 -2.67
N LEU A 159 -4.20 3.38 -3.33
CA LEU A 159 -4.62 3.59 -4.72
C LEU A 159 -3.95 2.62 -5.69
N VAL A 160 -2.87 1.98 -5.28
CA VAL A 160 -2.21 0.91 -6.06
C VAL A 160 -3.19 -0.25 -6.33
N GLU A 161 -3.90 -0.74 -5.30
CA GLU A 161 -4.89 -1.82 -5.50
C GLU A 161 -6.17 -1.31 -6.17
N VAL A 162 -6.53 -0.03 -6.00
CA VAL A 162 -7.64 0.60 -6.73
C VAL A 162 -7.33 0.68 -8.23
N ALA A 163 -6.13 1.11 -8.63
CA ALA A 163 -5.71 1.13 -10.04
C ALA A 163 -5.71 -0.27 -10.65
N ARG A 164 -5.31 -1.29 -9.87
CA ARG A 164 -5.39 -2.69 -10.28
C ARG A 164 -6.84 -3.13 -10.48
N ALA A 165 -7.76 -2.77 -9.60
CA ALA A 165 -9.18 -3.05 -9.75
C ALA A 165 -9.77 -2.38 -11.01
N ILE A 166 -9.42 -1.12 -11.28
CA ILE A 166 -9.84 -0.42 -12.52
C ILE A 166 -9.34 -1.18 -13.74
N THR A 167 -8.06 -1.57 -13.77
CA THR A 167 -7.47 -2.37 -14.86
C THR A 167 -8.24 -3.68 -15.09
N THR A 168 -8.64 -4.35 -14.01
CA THR A 168 -9.40 -5.60 -14.08
C THR A 168 -10.79 -5.37 -14.69
N LEU A 169 -11.50 -4.33 -14.27
CA LEU A 169 -12.81 -3.95 -14.83
C LEU A 169 -12.72 -3.51 -16.30
N GLU A 170 -11.64 -2.82 -16.67
CA GLU A 170 -11.39 -2.39 -18.04
C GLU A 170 -11.15 -3.58 -18.98
N ARG A 171 -10.26 -4.51 -18.59
CA ARG A 171 -9.99 -5.74 -19.35
C ARG A 171 -11.24 -6.60 -19.51
N ALA A 172 -12.13 -6.59 -18.55
CA ALA A 172 -13.41 -7.27 -18.59
C ALA A 172 -14.49 -6.53 -19.41
N GLN A 173 -14.17 -5.39 -20.02
CA GLN A 173 -15.09 -4.54 -20.78
C GLN A 173 -16.31 -4.06 -19.98
N LEU A 174 -16.13 -3.85 -18.66
CA LEU A 174 -17.19 -3.39 -17.77
C LEU A 174 -17.21 -1.86 -17.59
N LEU A 175 -16.21 -1.17 -18.13
CA LEU A 175 -16.12 0.28 -18.08
C LEU A 175 -16.49 0.91 -19.44
N PRO A 176 -17.48 1.82 -19.50
CA PRO A 176 -17.71 2.67 -20.67
C PRO A 176 -16.47 3.50 -21.04
N ALA A 177 -16.34 3.88 -22.30
CA ALA A 177 -15.19 4.65 -22.79
C ALA A 177 -14.95 5.94 -22.00
N ALA A 178 -16.04 6.68 -21.68
CA ALA A 178 -15.93 7.90 -20.88
C ALA A 178 -15.34 7.66 -19.48
N GLU A 179 -15.69 6.56 -18.80
CA GLU A 179 -15.13 6.20 -17.49
C GLU A 179 -13.67 5.79 -17.60
N ARG A 180 -13.31 4.98 -18.60
CA ARG A 180 -11.90 4.61 -18.86
C ARG A 180 -11.03 5.85 -19.05
N ASN A 181 -11.48 6.78 -19.88
CA ASN A 181 -10.75 8.01 -20.17
C ASN A 181 -10.64 8.90 -18.92
N GLY A 182 -11.74 9.09 -18.19
CA GLY A 182 -11.76 9.94 -16.99
C GLY A 182 -10.86 9.39 -15.88
N PHE A 183 -10.87 8.08 -15.64
CA PHE A 183 -9.96 7.47 -14.65
C PHE A 183 -8.50 7.58 -15.09
N ARG A 184 -8.18 7.32 -16.37
CA ARG A 184 -6.83 7.49 -16.92
C ARG A 184 -6.34 8.93 -16.81
N GLU A 185 -7.21 9.90 -17.11
CA GLU A 185 -6.87 11.31 -16.97
C GLU A 185 -6.53 11.68 -15.53
N TRP A 186 -7.37 11.26 -14.56
CA TRP A 186 -7.10 11.53 -13.15
C TRP A 186 -5.76 10.94 -12.69
N PHE A 187 -5.51 9.66 -12.98
CA PHE A 187 -4.25 9.00 -12.61
C PHE A 187 -3.05 9.58 -13.36
N SER A 188 -3.21 10.00 -14.61
CA SER A 188 -2.15 10.68 -15.38
C SER A 188 -1.75 12.01 -14.75
N ARG A 189 -2.73 12.82 -14.33
CA ARG A 189 -2.49 14.09 -13.65
C ARG A 189 -1.85 13.87 -12.27
N TYR A 190 -2.32 12.89 -11.52
CA TYR A 190 -1.75 12.55 -10.22
C TYR A 190 -0.29 12.06 -10.37
N LEU A 191 -0.04 11.17 -11.32
CA LEU A 191 1.30 10.69 -11.63
C LEU A 191 2.25 11.82 -12.04
N THR A 192 1.77 12.76 -12.87
CA THR A 192 2.55 13.94 -13.26
C THR A 192 2.90 14.77 -12.02
N TRP A 193 1.92 15.04 -11.14
CA TRP A 193 2.17 15.76 -9.90
C TRP A 193 3.20 15.04 -9.00
N MET A 194 3.05 13.73 -8.81
CA MET A 194 3.98 12.92 -8.01
C MET A 194 5.41 12.93 -8.55
N THR A 195 5.59 13.08 -9.87
CA THR A 195 6.91 13.01 -10.51
C THR A 195 7.56 14.37 -10.76
N THR A 196 6.79 15.46 -10.68
CA THR A 196 7.30 16.81 -11.01
C THR A 196 7.21 17.80 -9.87
N HIS A 197 6.27 17.67 -8.93
CA HIS A 197 6.14 18.56 -7.80
C HIS A 197 7.22 18.29 -6.75
N GLN A 198 7.68 19.31 -6.03
CA GLN A 198 8.73 19.16 -5.03
C GLN A 198 8.41 18.11 -3.97
N TYR A 199 7.16 18.04 -3.50
CA TYR A 199 6.73 16.98 -2.55
C TYR A 199 6.91 15.57 -3.09
N GLY A 200 6.66 15.37 -4.38
CA GLY A 200 6.89 14.07 -5.03
C GLY A 200 8.37 13.74 -5.14
N ILE A 201 9.21 14.76 -5.41
CA ILE A 201 10.67 14.62 -5.45
C ILE A 201 11.21 14.29 -4.05
N ASP A 202 10.75 15.00 -3.02
CA ASP A 202 11.17 14.78 -1.63
C ASP A 202 10.82 13.35 -1.16
N GLU A 203 9.60 12.89 -1.45
CA GLU A 203 9.16 11.54 -1.09
C GLU A 203 9.95 10.46 -1.85
N ARG A 204 10.25 10.70 -3.13
CA ARG A 204 11.11 9.83 -3.94
C ARG A 204 12.49 9.65 -3.32
N GLU A 205 13.09 10.70 -2.79
CA GLU A 205 14.45 10.68 -2.24
C GLU A 205 14.50 10.21 -0.76
N ALA A 206 13.37 9.86 -0.18
CA ALA A 206 13.33 9.26 1.16
C ALA A 206 14.08 7.93 1.19
N ARG A 207 14.91 7.74 2.24
CA ARG A 207 15.82 6.58 2.36
C ARG A 207 15.21 5.37 3.06
N ASN A 208 13.92 5.43 3.35
CA ASN A 208 13.14 4.42 4.08
C ASN A 208 11.93 3.96 3.25
N ASN A 209 10.95 3.33 3.90
CA ASN A 209 9.71 2.86 3.26
C ASN A 209 9.00 3.91 2.40
N HIS A 210 9.10 5.19 2.71
CA HIS A 210 8.52 6.28 1.93
C HIS A 210 9.01 6.27 0.48
N GLY A 211 10.34 6.20 0.26
CA GLY A 211 10.90 6.10 -1.10
C GLY A 211 10.47 4.81 -1.83
N THR A 212 10.34 3.69 -1.11
CA THR A 212 9.83 2.43 -1.67
C THR A 212 8.36 2.56 -2.07
N CYS A 213 7.53 3.16 -1.20
CA CYS A 213 6.11 3.40 -1.46
C CYS A 213 5.90 4.36 -2.64
N TRP A 214 6.75 5.37 -2.80
CA TRP A 214 6.73 6.23 -3.97
C TRP A 214 6.97 5.44 -5.25
N VAL A 215 8.02 4.60 -5.29
CA VAL A 215 8.34 3.76 -6.47
C VAL A 215 7.19 2.79 -6.78
N MET A 216 6.61 2.15 -5.77
CA MET A 216 5.47 1.24 -5.94
C MET A 216 4.27 1.95 -6.56
N GLN A 217 3.89 3.12 -6.05
CA GLN A 217 2.76 3.91 -6.54
C GLN A 217 2.99 4.39 -7.97
N VAL A 218 4.15 5.00 -8.23
CA VAL A 218 4.51 5.48 -9.58
C VAL A 218 4.52 4.33 -10.58
N ALA A 219 5.07 3.18 -10.22
CA ALA A 219 5.11 2.01 -11.10
C ALA A 219 3.71 1.51 -11.47
N GLU A 220 2.79 1.36 -10.49
CA GLU A 220 1.43 0.88 -10.80
C GLU A 220 0.64 1.92 -11.60
N PHE A 221 0.73 3.20 -11.24
CA PHE A 221 0.03 4.25 -11.96
C PHE A 221 0.59 4.44 -13.37
N ALA A 222 1.92 4.37 -13.56
CA ALA A 222 2.57 4.39 -14.87
C ALA A 222 2.13 3.22 -15.76
N ARG A 223 2.03 2.00 -15.17
CA ARG A 223 1.51 0.83 -15.89
C ARG A 223 0.05 1.02 -16.31
N TYR A 224 -0.78 1.59 -15.43
CA TYR A 224 -2.19 1.84 -15.72
C TYR A 224 -2.37 2.88 -16.84
N VAL A 225 -1.60 3.96 -16.86
CA VAL A 225 -1.73 5.02 -17.87
C VAL A 225 -0.84 4.82 -19.11
N GLY A 226 0.08 3.83 -19.12
CA GLY A 226 0.93 3.50 -20.27
C GLY A 226 2.20 4.35 -20.37
N ARG A 227 2.88 4.67 -19.25
CA ARG A 227 4.13 5.45 -19.18
C ARG A 227 5.34 4.52 -19.00
N ASP A 228 5.81 3.93 -20.11
CA ASP A 228 6.95 3.00 -20.13
C ASP A 228 8.26 3.62 -19.66
N ASP A 229 8.45 4.92 -19.89
CA ASP A 229 9.59 5.69 -19.40
C ASP A 229 9.67 5.67 -17.86
N LEU A 230 8.54 5.86 -17.18
CA LEU A 230 8.47 5.80 -15.72
C LEU A 230 8.62 4.36 -15.19
N LEU A 231 8.14 3.36 -15.93
CA LEU A 231 8.37 1.96 -15.58
C LEU A 231 9.87 1.62 -15.63
N SER A 232 10.57 2.07 -16.67
CA SER A 232 12.03 1.92 -16.78
C SER A 232 12.75 2.63 -15.64
N PHE A 233 12.41 3.88 -15.38
CA PHE A 233 12.95 4.66 -14.27
C PHE A 233 12.76 3.95 -12.91
N CYS A 234 11.58 3.41 -12.64
CA CYS A 234 11.29 2.69 -11.40
C CYS A 234 12.12 1.39 -11.28
N ARG A 235 12.35 0.64 -12.38
CA ARG A 235 13.25 -0.54 -12.37
C ARG A 235 14.67 -0.16 -12.03
N ASP A 236 15.19 0.90 -12.65
CA ASP A 236 16.53 1.40 -12.36
C ASP A 236 16.65 1.84 -10.90
N ARG A 237 15.64 2.57 -10.40
CA ARG A 237 15.63 3.03 -9.02
C ARG A 237 15.54 1.86 -8.01
N TYR A 238 14.78 0.81 -8.32
CA TYR A 238 14.76 -0.40 -7.49
C TYR A 238 16.17 -0.97 -7.32
N ARG A 239 16.91 -1.13 -8.42
CA ARG A 239 18.25 -1.72 -8.41
C ARG A 239 19.29 -0.84 -7.76
N THR A 240 19.33 0.44 -8.17
CA THR A 240 20.43 1.36 -7.84
C THR A 240 20.22 2.12 -6.53
N VAL A 241 18.97 2.23 -6.05
CA VAL A 241 18.63 3.00 -4.87
C VAL A 241 17.99 2.12 -3.79
N LEU A 242 16.87 1.44 -4.07
CA LEU A 242 16.13 0.75 -3.02
C LEU A 242 16.93 -0.44 -2.48
N VAL A 243 17.34 -1.37 -3.33
CA VAL A 243 18.13 -2.53 -2.88
C VAL A 243 19.51 -2.10 -2.38
N ALA A 244 20.17 -1.20 -3.12
CA ALA A 244 21.54 -0.80 -2.80
C ALA A 244 21.68 0.02 -1.50
N ASN A 245 20.66 0.81 -1.12
CA ASN A 245 20.79 1.76 -0.01
C ASN A 245 19.87 1.46 1.18
N GLN A 246 18.80 0.68 0.99
CA GLN A 246 17.87 0.39 2.09
C GLN A 246 18.10 -0.96 2.75
N ILE A 247 18.73 -1.93 2.05
CA ILE A 247 18.97 -3.26 2.58
C ILE A 247 20.40 -3.35 3.12
N ALA A 248 20.55 -3.76 4.39
CA ALA A 248 21.85 -4.07 4.98
C ALA A 248 22.34 -5.47 4.55
N PRO A 249 23.65 -5.80 4.73
CA PRO A 249 24.19 -7.12 4.39
C PRO A 249 23.49 -8.29 5.06
N ASP A 250 22.91 -8.10 6.27
CA ASP A 250 22.14 -9.10 7.02
C ASP A 250 20.68 -9.21 6.54
N GLY A 251 20.27 -8.42 5.55
CA GLY A 251 18.89 -8.36 5.02
C GLY A 251 17.95 -7.45 5.78
N SER A 252 18.39 -6.78 6.84
CA SER A 252 17.56 -5.83 7.59
C SER A 252 17.39 -4.50 6.84
N PHE A 253 16.41 -3.70 7.30
CA PHE A 253 16.20 -2.32 6.90
C PHE A 253 16.66 -1.37 8.01
N PRO A 254 17.90 -0.84 8.00
CA PRO A 254 18.44 -0.03 9.08
C PRO A 254 17.60 1.21 9.40
N GLU A 255 17.05 1.85 8.38
CA GLU A 255 16.22 3.07 8.56
C GLU A 255 14.89 2.76 9.28
N GLU A 256 14.31 1.58 9.06
CA GLU A 256 13.11 1.13 9.76
C GLU A 256 13.43 0.67 11.18
N LEU A 257 14.55 -0.03 11.34
CA LEU A 257 14.98 -0.54 12.65
C LEU A 257 15.35 0.54 13.66
N ARG A 258 15.67 1.76 13.21
CA ARG A 258 15.96 2.91 14.07
C ARG A 258 14.70 3.64 14.56
N ARG A 259 13.54 3.29 14.01
CA ARG A 259 12.27 3.92 14.34
C ARG A 259 11.66 3.29 15.61
N THR A 260 10.63 3.92 16.12
CA THR A 260 9.90 3.46 17.32
C THR A 260 8.92 2.32 17.04
N LYS A 261 8.69 1.98 15.77
CA LYS A 261 7.90 0.81 15.32
C LYS A 261 8.76 -0.07 14.40
N PRO A 262 9.90 -0.61 14.85
CA PRO A 262 10.87 -1.28 13.99
C PRO A 262 10.33 -2.53 13.30
N TYR A 263 9.44 -3.27 13.96
CA TYR A 263 8.83 -4.48 13.41
C TYR A 263 7.81 -4.14 12.33
N GLY A 264 6.82 -3.31 12.64
CA GLY A 264 5.76 -2.92 11.71
C GLY A 264 6.29 -2.19 10.48
N TYR A 265 7.25 -1.26 10.65
CA TYR A 265 7.86 -0.57 9.51
C TYR A 265 8.69 -1.50 8.62
N SER A 266 9.37 -2.50 9.21
CA SER A 266 10.11 -3.49 8.41
C SER A 266 9.17 -4.38 7.60
N LEU A 267 8.04 -4.81 8.17
CA LEU A 267 6.97 -5.52 7.44
C LEU A 267 6.42 -4.67 6.31
N PHE A 268 6.08 -3.41 6.60
CA PHE A 268 5.51 -2.48 5.63
C PHE A 268 6.45 -2.22 4.45
N ASN A 269 7.76 -2.01 4.72
CA ASN A 269 8.74 -1.81 3.66
C ASN A 269 8.96 -3.09 2.84
N LEU A 270 8.96 -4.28 3.47
CA LEU A 270 9.02 -5.55 2.75
C LEU A 270 7.83 -5.74 1.82
N ASP A 271 6.61 -5.42 2.27
CA ASP A 271 5.41 -5.50 1.45
C ASP A 271 5.47 -4.55 0.25
N ALA A 272 5.88 -3.30 0.48
CA ALA A 272 6.03 -2.32 -0.60
C ALA A 272 7.10 -2.75 -1.60
N MET A 273 8.25 -3.24 -1.14
CA MET A 273 9.34 -3.71 -2.00
C MET A 273 8.96 -4.96 -2.79
N ALA A 274 8.21 -5.89 -2.19
CA ALA A 274 7.66 -7.06 -2.87
C ALA A 274 6.67 -6.64 -3.98
N MET A 275 5.83 -5.64 -3.72
CA MET A 275 4.94 -5.12 -4.76
C MET A 275 5.67 -4.40 -5.88
N VAL A 276 6.77 -3.69 -5.59
CA VAL A 276 7.66 -3.15 -6.64
C VAL A 276 8.16 -4.28 -7.55
N CYS A 277 8.63 -5.40 -6.97
CA CYS A 277 9.04 -6.57 -7.75
C CYS A 277 7.88 -7.14 -8.59
N GLU A 278 6.68 -7.28 -8.01
CA GLU A 278 5.51 -7.83 -8.70
C GLU A 278 5.03 -6.95 -9.85
N ILE A 279 5.04 -5.63 -9.65
CA ILE A 279 4.59 -4.65 -10.65
C ILE A 279 5.58 -4.56 -11.81
N LEU A 280 6.89 -4.55 -11.53
CA LEU A 280 7.92 -4.18 -12.50
C LEU A 280 8.62 -5.36 -13.16
N SER A 281 8.51 -6.58 -12.61
CA SER A 281 9.11 -7.77 -13.24
C SER A 281 8.44 -8.09 -14.58
N THR A 282 9.25 -8.50 -15.54
CA THR A 282 8.84 -8.95 -16.87
C THR A 282 9.48 -10.28 -17.19
N ALA A 283 9.09 -10.90 -18.29
CA ALA A 283 9.74 -12.13 -18.79
C ALA A 283 11.24 -11.93 -19.08
N ARG A 284 11.66 -10.69 -19.40
CA ARG A 284 13.06 -10.35 -19.73
C ARG A 284 13.86 -9.87 -18.52
N GLU A 285 13.20 -9.34 -17.52
CA GLU A 285 13.81 -8.72 -16.34
C GLU A 285 13.02 -9.09 -15.10
N ASN A 286 13.59 -9.93 -14.24
CA ASN A 286 12.96 -10.41 -13.02
C ASN A 286 13.59 -9.74 -11.79
N LEU A 287 12.91 -8.76 -11.21
CA LEU A 287 13.41 -8.04 -10.04
C LEU A 287 13.44 -8.89 -8.76
N TRP A 288 12.67 -9.98 -8.71
CA TRP A 288 12.71 -10.92 -7.58
C TRP A 288 14.06 -11.65 -7.45
N THR A 289 14.81 -11.74 -8.54
CA THR A 289 16.11 -12.42 -8.58
C THR A 289 17.28 -11.46 -8.61
N PHE A 290 17.02 -10.15 -8.65
CA PHE A 290 18.08 -9.14 -8.62
C PHE A 290 18.83 -9.17 -7.28
N ALA A 291 20.14 -9.10 -7.35
CA ALA A 291 21.03 -8.90 -6.21
C ALA A 291 22.16 -7.92 -6.58
N THR A 292 22.62 -7.16 -5.60
CA THR A 292 23.83 -6.35 -5.73
C THR A 292 25.09 -7.24 -5.73
N ALA A 293 26.24 -6.69 -6.09
CA ALA A 293 27.50 -7.43 -6.11
C ALA A 293 27.88 -8.02 -4.73
N ASP A 294 27.47 -7.39 -3.64
CA ASP A 294 27.65 -7.86 -2.27
C ASP A 294 26.51 -8.73 -1.73
N GLY A 295 25.56 -9.14 -2.62
CA GLY A 295 24.53 -10.13 -2.33
C GLY A 295 23.24 -9.59 -1.73
N ARG A 296 23.10 -8.26 -1.49
CA ARG A 296 21.85 -7.67 -0.99
C ARG A 296 20.74 -7.83 -2.03
N SER A 297 19.55 -8.24 -1.59
CA SER A 297 18.43 -8.56 -2.45
C SER A 297 17.14 -8.62 -1.64
N ILE A 298 16.00 -8.64 -2.28
CA ILE A 298 14.74 -8.92 -1.57
C ILE A 298 14.76 -10.31 -0.90
N ARG A 299 15.50 -11.30 -1.43
CA ARG A 299 15.64 -12.63 -0.80
C ARG A 299 16.31 -12.54 0.55
N THR A 300 17.33 -11.69 0.72
CA THR A 300 17.98 -11.48 2.02
C THR A 300 17.03 -10.84 3.02
N VAL A 301 16.13 -9.95 2.58
CA VAL A 301 15.09 -9.38 3.45
C VAL A 301 14.09 -10.45 3.90
N PHE A 302 13.64 -11.32 3.01
CA PHE A 302 12.80 -12.46 3.41
C PHE A 302 13.52 -13.36 4.43
N ALA A 303 14.79 -13.69 4.18
CA ALA A 303 15.58 -14.50 5.10
C ALA A 303 15.69 -13.86 6.50
N PHE A 304 15.79 -12.52 6.57
CA PHE A 304 15.80 -11.78 7.82
C PHE A 304 14.41 -11.75 8.49
N MET A 305 13.34 -11.40 7.76
CA MET A 305 12.02 -11.11 8.36
C MET A 305 11.16 -12.35 8.60
N VAL A 306 11.20 -13.37 7.73
CA VAL A 306 10.30 -14.53 7.82
C VAL A 306 10.40 -15.28 9.15
N PRO A 307 11.58 -15.50 9.77
CA PRO A 307 11.66 -16.11 11.09
C PRO A 307 10.83 -15.38 12.15
N PHE A 308 10.75 -14.05 12.09
CA PHE A 308 9.99 -13.22 13.02
C PHE A 308 8.50 -13.15 12.69
N ILE A 309 8.14 -13.32 11.41
CA ILE A 309 6.73 -13.45 10.98
C ILE A 309 6.17 -14.79 11.44
N VAL A 310 6.95 -15.86 11.36
CA VAL A 310 6.57 -17.22 11.80
C VAL A 310 6.47 -17.30 13.32
N ASP A 311 7.42 -16.70 14.01
CA ASP A 311 7.50 -16.70 15.47
C ASP A 311 8.00 -15.34 15.98
N LYS A 312 7.04 -14.45 16.28
CA LYS A 312 7.33 -13.10 16.77
C LYS A 312 8.12 -13.07 18.08
N LYS A 313 8.10 -14.15 18.88
CA LYS A 313 8.91 -14.25 20.12
C LYS A 313 10.41 -14.22 19.84
N LYS A 314 10.82 -14.53 18.62
CA LYS A 314 12.23 -14.42 18.19
C LYS A 314 12.70 -12.98 17.94
N TRP A 315 11.77 -12.02 17.90
CA TRP A 315 12.11 -10.60 17.72
C TRP A 315 12.86 -10.08 18.95
N ALA A 316 14.18 -9.99 18.83
CA ALA A 316 15.08 -9.62 19.94
C ALA A 316 15.32 -8.10 20.06
N ARG A 317 14.52 -7.28 19.37
CA ARG A 317 14.57 -5.82 19.42
C ARG A 317 13.40 -5.30 20.25
N PRO A 318 13.40 -4.00 20.65
CA PRO A 318 12.24 -3.40 21.31
C PRO A 318 10.96 -3.63 20.47
N PRO A 319 9.83 -3.92 21.12
CA PRO A 319 8.55 -3.96 20.43
C PRO A 319 8.18 -2.57 19.91
N ASP A 320 7.31 -2.54 18.91
CA ASP A 320 6.72 -1.28 18.44
C ASP A 320 5.99 -0.59 19.58
N VAL A 321 6.12 0.75 19.71
CA VAL A 321 5.48 1.53 20.78
C VAL A 321 3.95 1.45 20.74
N MET A 322 3.36 1.14 19.58
CA MET A 322 1.93 0.91 19.39
C MET A 322 1.73 -0.22 18.37
N TYR A 323 0.67 -1.00 18.54
CA TYR A 323 0.18 -2.00 17.59
C TYR A 323 1.11 -3.21 17.34
N PHE A 324 2.11 -3.43 18.18
CA PHE A 324 3.03 -4.57 18.02
C PHE A 324 2.30 -5.90 17.96
N ASP A 325 1.30 -6.11 18.83
CA ASP A 325 0.56 -7.37 18.94
C ASP A 325 -0.38 -7.63 17.76
N GLU A 326 -0.76 -6.58 17.04
CA GLU A 326 -1.66 -6.65 15.88
C GLU A 326 -0.97 -7.19 14.61
N TRP A 327 0.37 -7.18 14.59
CA TRP A 327 1.17 -7.74 13.50
C TRP A 327 1.69 -9.14 13.82
N PRO A 328 1.97 -9.99 12.81
CA PRO A 328 1.72 -9.77 11.39
C PRO A 328 0.27 -10.09 11.00
N VAL A 329 -0.19 -9.51 9.88
CA VAL A 329 -1.42 -9.89 9.19
C VAL A 329 -1.06 -10.67 7.91
N ARG A 330 -2.00 -10.89 7.00
CA ARG A 330 -1.77 -11.63 5.74
C ARG A 330 -0.91 -10.81 4.77
N GLN A 331 0.39 -10.61 5.10
CA GLN A 331 1.36 -9.79 4.38
C GLN A 331 1.42 -10.16 2.89
N PRO A 332 1.17 -9.22 1.95
CA PRO A 332 1.25 -9.50 0.51
C PRO A 332 2.62 -9.99 0.07
N ALA A 333 3.71 -9.55 0.70
CA ALA A 333 5.04 -10.04 0.42
C ALA A 333 5.13 -11.57 0.46
N LEU A 334 4.55 -12.22 1.48
CA LEU A 334 4.57 -13.68 1.61
C LEU A 334 3.86 -14.38 0.45
N PHE A 335 2.77 -13.82 -0.04
CA PHE A 335 2.04 -14.40 -1.17
C PHE A 335 2.84 -14.27 -2.47
N PHE A 336 3.23 -13.05 -2.82
CA PHE A 336 3.92 -12.79 -4.09
C PHE A 336 5.34 -13.36 -4.07
N GLY A 337 6.08 -13.21 -2.97
CA GLY A 337 7.39 -13.80 -2.79
C GLY A 337 7.36 -15.33 -2.81
N GLY A 338 6.38 -15.95 -2.15
CA GLY A 338 6.18 -17.40 -2.15
C GLY A 338 5.99 -17.97 -3.57
N ARG A 339 5.26 -17.25 -4.43
CA ARG A 339 5.08 -17.62 -5.84
C ARG A 339 6.32 -17.37 -6.69
N ALA A 340 6.85 -16.15 -6.63
CA ALA A 340 7.94 -15.70 -7.50
C ALA A 340 9.27 -16.39 -7.19
N LEU A 341 9.53 -16.62 -5.90
CA LEU A 341 10.75 -17.27 -5.42
C LEU A 341 10.63 -18.80 -5.31
N LYS A 342 9.44 -19.35 -5.58
CA LYS A 342 9.09 -20.78 -5.44
C LYS A 342 9.31 -21.29 -4.01
N GLU A 343 8.87 -20.51 -3.02
CA GLU A 343 8.98 -20.82 -1.59
C GLU A 343 7.61 -21.16 -0.99
N PRO A 344 7.19 -22.42 -1.03
CA PRO A 344 5.87 -22.84 -0.54
C PRO A 344 5.67 -22.59 0.95
N SER A 345 6.74 -22.52 1.73
CA SER A 345 6.70 -22.16 3.15
C SER A 345 6.11 -20.77 3.40
N TYR A 346 6.39 -19.79 2.55
CA TYR A 346 5.84 -18.44 2.64
C TYR A 346 4.32 -18.45 2.40
N LEU A 347 3.87 -19.22 1.41
CA LEU A 347 2.45 -19.40 1.14
C LEU A 347 1.72 -20.12 2.30
N ALA A 348 2.36 -21.08 2.94
CA ALA A 348 1.81 -21.77 4.09
C ALA A 348 1.67 -20.82 5.31
N VAL A 349 2.63 -19.92 5.53
CA VAL A 349 2.54 -18.87 6.55
C VAL A 349 1.43 -17.89 6.21
N TRP A 350 1.40 -17.37 4.97
CA TRP A 350 0.38 -16.43 4.50
C TRP A 350 -1.04 -16.95 4.74
N LYS A 351 -1.29 -18.23 4.50
CA LYS A 351 -2.61 -18.86 4.72
C LYS A 351 -3.08 -18.82 6.17
N LYS A 352 -2.15 -18.82 7.15
CA LYS A 352 -2.47 -18.85 8.58
C LYS A 352 -2.69 -17.46 9.18
N LEU A 353 -2.23 -16.42 8.51
CA LEU A 353 -2.30 -15.05 9.00
C LEU A 353 -3.70 -14.45 8.81
N ASN A 354 -4.04 -13.47 9.67
CA ASN A 354 -5.33 -12.78 9.63
C ASN A 354 -5.49 -11.99 8.31
N PRO A 355 -6.51 -12.30 7.48
CA PRO A 355 -6.76 -11.59 6.22
C PRO A 355 -7.57 -10.29 6.40
N ASP A 356 -8.28 -10.14 7.52
CA ASP A 356 -9.28 -9.10 7.74
C ASP A 356 -9.02 -8.41 9.09
N PRO A 357 -7.91 -7.65 9.23
CA PRO A 357 -7.64 -6.89 10.44
C PRO A 357 -8.72 -5.83 10.68
N THR A 358 -8.99 -5.54 11.97
CA THR A 358 -10.02 -4.59 12.40
C THR A 358 -9.44 -3.31 13.00
N VAL A 359 -8.16 -3.31 13.39
CA VAL A 359 -7.47 -2.13 13.92
C VAL A 359 -7.14 -1.16 12.79
N GLU A 360 -7.58 0.08 12.90
CA GLU A 360 -7.49 1.10 11.84
C GLU A 360 -6.05 1.31 11.35
N GLU A 361 -5.07 1.40 12.25
CA GLU A 361 -3.65 1.54 11.88
C GLU A 361 -3.16 0.34 11.06
N VAL A 362 -3.58 -0.87 11.40
CA VAL A 362 -3.20 -2.09 10.65
C VAL A 362 -3.88 -2.10 9.28
N ILE A 363 -5.17 -1.75 9.22
CA ILE A 363 -5.90 -1.60 7.96
C ILE A 363 -5.17 -0.59 7.05
N ARG A 364 -4.72 0.53 7.61
CA ARG A 364 -4.02 1.59 6.90
C ARG A 364 -2.67 1.14 6.34
N ASN A 365 -1.96 0.27 7.05
CA ASN A 365 -0.65 -0.22 6.62
C ASN A 365 -0.73 -1.56 5.85
N PHE A 366 -1.94 -2.07 5.62
CA PHE A 366 -2.22 -3.27 4.84
C PHE A 366 -2.88 -2.89 3.50
N PHE A 367 -2.08 -2.46 2.53
CA PHE A 367 -2.54 -1.80 1.31
C PHE A 367 -2.88 -2.75 0.14
N ILE A 368 -2.52 -4.05 0.19
CA ILE A 368 -2.92 -5.07 -0.79
C ILE A 368 -3.69 -6.17 -0.09
N ARG A 369 -4.98 -6.28 -0.37
CA ARG A 369 -5.92 -7.19 0.32
C ARG A 369 -6.54 -8.24 -0.59
N GLN A 370 -6.47 -8.03 -1.91
CA GLN A 370 -7.12 -8.86 -2.90
C GLN A 370 -6.10 -9.43 -3.90
N PRO A 371 -5.25 -10.40 -3.50
CA PRO A 371 -4.22 -10.96 -4.40
C PRO A 371 -4.78 -11.50 -5.70
N ILE A 372 -6.06 -11.90 -5.73
CA ILE A 372 -6.75 -12.40 -6.93
C ILE A 372 -6.81 -11.37 -8.07
N LEU A 373 -6.66 -10.08 -7.79
CA LEU A 373 -6.63 -9.04 -8.82
C LEU A 373 -5.26 -8.95 -9.50
N TRP A 374 -4.25 -9.62 -8.96
CA TRP A 374 -2.85 -9.52 -9.37
C TRP A 374 -2.34 -10.74 -10.15
N VAL A 375 -3.08 -11.83 -10.16
CA VAL A 375 -2.69 -13.12 -10.73
C VAL A 375 -3.55 -13.57 -11.89
#